data_a3e3ad0dfacdc9dee85f3e04fbb9fe6c
#
_entry.id   a3e3ad0dfacdc9dee85f3e04fbb9fe6c
#
_cell.length_a   1.000
_cell.length_b   1.000
_cell.length_c   1.000
_cell.angle_alpha   90.00
_cell.angle_beta   90.00
_cell.angle_gamma   90.00
#
_symmetry.space_group_name_H-M   'P 1'
#
loop_
_entity.id
_entity.type
_entity.pdbx_description
1 polymer ?
#
loop_
_entity_poly.entity_id
_entity_poly.type
_entity_poly.pdbx_seq_one_letter_code
_entity_poly.pdbx_strand_id
1 'polypeptide(L)'
;MKTIERIMVVIDANEDFSAAPDGLPIELRKALRLVKDKASTQIKLISVGYERYLSNHFRSIGYDYTKLRQDYCDRLSETMEELVADLKKDDYNIVCEVGWAHPRYEMIVKLAQEFKADVLIQHCRAYAKLEHHHLTHDSWELVRNCPLPLLLVKDRDWNDPVALLAAVDPLHDHNKPVELDSLIIDAGVGMASQIGGDCHFVHAYAESSRPFAPAGKVKEEHEAAFKSLMDANSVDEAHRHLIDESPVYALKEYGEEINSDIVVMGAISRSRIREALVGSTAEMVLDYVKTDILIIKPKVAG
;
A
#
# COMPACT_ATOMS: atom_id res chain seq x y z
N MET A 1 5.13 10.38 10.44
CA MET A 1 4.63 9.03 10.82
C MET A 1 5.38 8.53 12.04
N LYS A 2 4.72 7.83 12.95
CA LYS A 2 5.38 7.09 14.02
C LYS A 2 6.29 6.01 13.39
N THR A 3 7.40 5.65 14.07
CA THR A 3 8.24 4.52 13.63
C THR A 3 7.37 3.29 13.36
N ILE A 4 7.62 2.61 12.24
CA ILE A 4 6.92 1.36 11.89
C ILE A 4 7.52 0.24 12.72
N GLU A 5 6.75 -0.27 13.69
CA GLU A 5 7.17 -1.35 14.58
C GLU A 5 6.31 -2.62 14.41
N ARG A 6 5.09 -2.45 13.85
CA ARG A 6 4.17 -3.56 13.61
C ARG A 6 3.82 -3.65 12.14
N ILE A 7 4.44 -4.61 11.48
CA ILE A 7 4.27 -4.83 10.05
C ILE A 7 3.40 -6.06 9.84
N MET A 8 2.31 -5.92 9.13
CA MET A 8 1.49 -7.07 8.72
C MET A 8 1.67 -7.34 7.24
N VAL A 9 1.99 -8.58 6.89
CA VAL A 9 2.23 -9.01 5.52
C VAL A 9 1.23 -10.08 5.12
N VAL A 10 0.52 -9.84 4.02
CA VAL A 10 -0.41 -10.82 3.44
C VAL A 10 0.30 -11.60 2.36
N ILE A 11 0.39 -12.91 2.51
CA ILE A 11 0.96 -13.81 1.51
C ILE A 11 -0.06 -14.83 1.01
N ASP A 12 0.18 -15.38 -0.16
CA ASP A 12 -0.51 -16.58 -0.62
C ASP A 12 0.38 -17.79 -0.37
N ALA A 13 0.16 -18.47 0.75
CA ALA A 13 0.96 -19.62 1.14
C ALA A 13 0.78 -20.87 0.23
N ASN A 14 -0.05 -20.79 -0.81
CA ASN A 14 -0.13 -21.82 -1.85
C ASN A 14 0.86 -21.61 -2.98
N GLU A 15 1.57 -20.47 -3.02
CA GLU A 15 2.57 -20.19 -4.04
C GLU A 15 3.90 -20.87 -3.73
N ASP A 16 4.58 -21.23 -4.80
CA ASP A 16 5.97 -21.70 -4.75
C ASP A 16 6.93 -20.52 -4.88
N PHE A 17 7.64 -20.23 -3.80
CA PHE A 17 8.64 -19.17 -3.74
C PHE A 17 10.07 -19.65 -4.01
N SER A 18 10.26 -20.93 -4.39
CA SER A 18 11.61 -21.51 -4.61
C SER A 18 12.43 -20.80 -5.69
N ALA A 19 11.75 -20.16 -6.66
CA ALA A 19 12.39 -19.37 -7.72
C ALA A 19 12.59 -17.88 -7.34
N ALA A 20 12.04 -17.44 -6.21
CA ALA A 20 12.21 -16.06 -5.74
C ALA A 20 13.61 -15.86 -5.14
N PRO A 21 14.17 -14.63 -5.16
CA PRO A 21 15.39 -14.31 -4.44
C PRO A 21 15.27 -14.72 -2.96
N ASP A 22 16.29 -15.43 -2.46
CA ASP A 22 16.37 -15.97 -1.10
C ASP A 22 15.18 -16.90 -0.72
N GLY A 23 14.41 -17.39 -1.71
CA GLY A 23 13.21 -18.18 -1.47
C GLY A 23 12.08 -17.42 -0.78
N LEU A 24 12.12 -16.08 -0.76
CA LEU A 24 11.16 -15.24 -0.05
C LEU A 24 10.25 -14.46 -1.00
N PRO A 25 8.93 -14.36 -0.71
CA PRO A 25 8.01 -13.53 -1.47
C PRO A 25 8.42 -12.05 -1.39
N ILE A 26 8.16 -11.30 -2.47
CA ILE A 26 8.60 -9.91 -2.58
C ILE A 26 8.02 -9.01 -1.48
N GLU A 27 6.78 -9.23 -1.07
CA GLU A 27 6.13 -8.51 0.02
C GLU A 27 6.82 -8.74 1.38
N LEU A 28 7.33 -9.94 1.62
CA LEU A 28 8.11 -10.22 2.83
C LEU A 28 9.52 -9.61 2.73
N ARG A 29 10.20 -9.70 1.58
CA ARG A 29 11.51 -9.06 1.38
C ARG A 29 11.45 -7.54 1.61
N LYS A 30 10.39 -6.87 1.10
CA LYS A 30 10.17 -5.44 1.34
C LYS A 30 9.81 -5.14 2.79
N ALA A 31 9.05 -6.00 3.45
CA ALA A 31 8.77 -5.88 4.89
C ALA A 31 10.06 -5.93 5.73
N LEU A 32 10.98 -6.83 5.37
CA LEU A 32 12.28 -6.94 6.06
C LEU A 32 13.12 -5.65 5.91
N ARG A 33 13.03 -4.93 4.79
CA ARG A 33 13.69 -3.62 4.62
C ARG A 33 13.11 -2.52 5.52
N LEU A 34 11.88 -2.68 6.01
CA LEU A 34 11.27 -1.77 6.98
C LEU A 34 11.71 -2.06 8.42
N VAL A 35 12.37 -3.18 8.68
CA VAL A 35 12.84 -3.53 10.02
C VAL A 35 14.11 -2.75 10.33
N LYS A 36 13.99 -1.67 11.10
CA LYS A 36 15.13 -0.88 11.57
C LYS A 36 15.83 -1.52 12.76
N ASP A 37 15.06 -2.11 13.65
CA ASP A 37 15.54 -2.83 14.82
C ASP A 37 14.70 -4.10 15.02
N LYS A 38 15.36 -5.25 14.99
CA LYS A 38 14.72 -6.57 15.11
C LYS A 38 14.06 -6.80 16.46
N ALA A 39 14.57 -6.16 17.52
CA ALA A 39 14.04 -6.33 18.87
C ALA A 39 12.71 -5.60 19.08
N SER A 40 12.53 -4.44 18.46
CA SER A 40 11.32 -3.62 18.60
C SER A 40 10.31 -3.84 17.49
N THR A 41 10.73 -4.37 16.32
CA THR A 41 9.84 -4.57 15.18
C THR A 41 9.27 -5.99 15.17
N GLN A 42 7.95 -6.08 15.07
CA GLN A 42 7.25 -7.36 14.89
C GLN A 42 6.62 -7.45 13.52
N ILE A 43 6.88 -8.54 12.80
CA ILE A 43 6.21 -8.90 11.56
C ILE A 43 5.14 -9.95 11.84
N LYS A 44 3.92 -9.68 11.42
CA LYS A 44 2.84 -10.67 11.42
C LYS A 44 2.58 -11.09 9.98
N LEU A 45 2.95 -12.32 9.64
CA LEU A 45 2.71 -12.92 8.36
C LEU A 45 1.36 -13.62 8.38
N ILE A 46 0.47 -13.28 7.44
CA ILE A 46 -0.85 -13.87 7.38
C ILE A 46 -1.14 -14.47 6.01
N SER A 47 -1.87 -15.59 6.01
CA SER A 47 -2.52 -16.14 4.82
C SER A 47 -3.99 -16.39 5.11
N VAL A 48 -4.88 -15.89 4.24
CA VAL A 48 -6.33 -16.13 4.38
C VAL A 48 -6.78 -17.02 3.23
N GLY A 49 -7.10 -18.26 3.57
CA GLY A 49 -7.62 -19.25 2.63
C GLY A 49 -9.12 -19.08 2.38
N TYR A 50 -9.54 -19.40 1.19
CA TYR A 50 -10.92 -19.65 0.83
C TYR A 50 -10.97 -20.51 -0.43
N GLU A 51 -11.66 -21.63 -0.35
CA GLU A 51 -11.86 -22.50 -1.51
C GLU A 51 -13.36 -22.74 -1.73
N ARG A 52 -13.88 -22.14 -2.81
CA ARG A 52 -15.31 -22.14 -3.13
C ARG A 52 -15.86 -23.55 -3.34
N TYR A 53 -15.06 -24.44 -3.90
CA TYR A 53 -15.49 -25.80 -4.22
C TYR A 53 -15.51 -26.73 -3.00
N LEU A 54 -14.68 -26.47 -1.98
CA LEU A 54 -14.70 -27.22 -0.73
C LEU A 54 -16.06 -27.15 -0.02
N SER A 55 -16.77 -26.02 -0.11
CA SER A 55 -18.05 -25.86 0.58
C SER A 55 -19.23 -26.60 -0.08
N ASN A 56 -19.24 -26.71 -1.41
CA ASN A 56 -20.39 -27.21 -2.17
C ASN A 56 -20.23 -28.67 -2.61
N HIS A 57 -19.04 -29.09 -3.00
CA HIS A 57 -18.81 -30.41 -3.57
C HIS A 57 -18.68 -31.49 -2.49
N PHE A 58 -17.97 -31.18 -1.39
CA PHE A 58 -17.70 -32.19 -0.36
C PHE A 58 -18.86 -32.46 0.60
N ARG A 59 -19.79 -31.49 0.78
CA ARG A 59 -21.05 -31.73 1.50
C ARG A 59 -21.90 -32.84 0.86
N SER A 60 -21.87 -32.94 -0.47
CA SER A 60 -22.66 -33.90 -1.22
C SER A 60 -22.15 -35.32 -1.16
N ILE A 61 -20.87 -35.55 -0.80
CA ILE A 61 -20.22 -36.88 -0.75
C ILE A 61 -19.85 -37.32 0.68
N GLY A 62 -20.40 -36.66 1.71
CA GLY A 62 -20.28 -37.09 3.11
C GLY A 62 -18.93 -36.81 3.78
N TYR A 63 -18.07 -35.96 3.20
CA TYR A 63 -16.83 -35.57 3.85
C TYR A 63 -17.09 -34.52 4.92
N ASP A 64 -16.31 -34.59 6.02
CA ASP A 64 -16.32 -33.58 7.08
C ASP A 64 -15.60 -32.29 6.61
N TYR A 65 -16.41 -31.32 6.21
CA TYR A 65 -15.93 -30.02 5.75
C TYR A 65 -15.06 -29.31 6.79
N THR A 66 -15.37 -29.47 8.07
CA THR A 66 -14.62 -28.84 9.17
C THR A 66 -13.21 -29.41 9.21
N LYS A 67 -13.06 -30.71 9.06
CA LYS A 67 -11.76 -31.38 9.03
C LYS A 67 -10.94 -30.97 7.81
N LEU A 68 -11.55 -30.98 6.61
CA LEU A 68 -10.87 -30.57 5.38
C LEU A 68 -10.36 -29.10 5.45
N ARG A 69 -11.18 -28.22 6.02
CA ARG A 69 -10.77 -26.83 6.27
C ARG A 69 -9.60 -26.78 7.25
N GLN A 70 -9.66 -27.53 8.33
CA GLN A 70 -8.58 -27.54 9.31
C GLN A 70 -7.29 -28.07 8.70
N ASP A 71 -7.34 -29.22 8.02
CA ASP A 71 -6.19 -29.83 7.35
C ASP A 71 -5.57 -28.88 6.29
N TYR A 72 -6.40 -28.07 5.63
CA TYR A 72 -5.91 -27.03 4.70
C TYR A 72 -5.19 -25.90 5.45
N CYS A 73 -5.78 -25.38 6.52
CA CYS A 73 -5.16 -24.32 7.31
C CYS A 73 -3.87 -24.78 7.99
N ASP A 74 -3.83 -25.99 8.51
CA ASP A 74 -2.65 -26.58 9.15
C ASP A 74 -1.48 -26.68 8.16
N ARG A 75 -1.74 -27.16 6.94
CA ARG A 75 -0.73 -27.21 5.87
C ARG A 75 -0.20 -25.83 5.49
N LEU A 76 -1.07 -24.83 5.33
CA LEU A 76 -0.61 -23.45 5.06
C LEU A 76 0.22 -22.91 6.22
N SER A 77 -0.16 -23.24 7.46
CA SER A 77 0.59 -22.81 8.64
C SER A 77 2.00 -23.42 8.66
N GLU A 78 2.11 -24.73 8.37
CA GLU A 78 3.40 -25.42 8.24
C GLU A 78 4.26 -24.74 7.16
N THR A 79 3.71 -24.53 5.95
CA THR A 79 4.43 -23.85 4.86
C THR A 79 4.93 -22.46 5.27
N MET A 80 4.11 -21.68 5.97
CA MET A 80 4.50 -20.35 6.44
C MET A 80 5.60 -20.42 7.51
N GLU A 81 5.53 -21.36 8.43
CA GLU A 81 6.56 -21.53 9.45
C GLU A 81 7.89 -21.98 8.84
N GLU A 82 7.86 -22.88 7.84
CA GLU A 82 9.04 -23.28 7.08
C GLU A 82 9.65 -22.07 6.33
N LEU A 83 8.82 -21.26 5.68
CA LEU A 83 9.24 -20.06 4.95
C LEU A 83 10.03 -19.07 5.82
N VAL A 84 9.65 -18.90 7.08
CA VAL A 84 10.28 -17.92 7.98
C VAL A 84 11.28 -18.53 8.96
N ALA A 85 11.54 -19.85 8.87
CA ALA A 85 12.36 -20.56 9.85
C ALA A 85 13.79 -19.98 9.99
N ASP A 86 14.43 -19.62 8.87
CA ASP A 86 15.77 -19.05 8.90
C ASP A 86 15.75 -17.59 9.38
N LEU A 87 14.75 -16.82 9.01
CA LEU A 87 14.57 -15.45 9.54
C LEU A 87 14.40 -15.43 11.06
N LYS A 88 13.67 -16.41 11.62
CA LYS A 88 13.53 -16.56 13.09
C LYS A 88 14.85 -16.92 13.77
N LYS A 89 15.71 -17.73 13.11
CA LYS A 89 17.08 -18.02 13.60
C LYS A 89 17.96 -16.77 13.59
N ASP A 90 17.69 -15.86 12.66
CA ASP A 90 18.38 -14.56 12.54
C ASP A 90 17.76 -13.47 13.45
N ASP A 91 17.03 -13.85 14.49
CA ASP A 91 16.42 -12.98 15.48
C ASP A 91 15.34 -12.03 14.97
N TYR A 92 14.73 -12.29 13.80
CA TYR A 92 13.55 -11.55 13.41
C TYR A 92 12.32 -12.01 14.21
N ASN A 93 11.59 -11.05 14.76
CA ASN A 93 10.35 -11.32 15.50
C ASN A 93 9.17 -11.49 14.50
N ILE A 94 8.98 -12.71 14.02
CA ILE A 94 7.95 -13.05 13.04
C ILE A 94 6.96 -14.04 13.65
N VAL A 95 5.67 -13.74 13.52
CA VAL A 95 4.56 -14.62 13.88
C VAL A 95 3.71 -14.93 12.65
N CYS A 96 3.29 -16.18 12.49
CA CYS A 96 2.45 -16.63 11.39
C CYS A 96 1.02 -16.84 11.87
N GLU A 97 0.04 -16.49 11.05
CA GLU A 97 -1.36 -16.78 11.31
C GLU A 97 -2.10 -17.12 10.01
N VAL A 98 -2.86 -18.20 10.03
CA VAL A 98 -3.70 -18.63 8.92
C VAL A 98 -5.16 -18.45 9.27
N GLY A 99 -5.89 -17.80 8.39
CA GLY A 99 -7.33 -17.60 8.50
C GLY A 99 -8.12 -18.30 7.40
N TRP A 100 -9.42 -18.48 7.62
CA TRP A 100 -10.35 -18.95 6.60
C TRP A 100 -11.57 -18.04 6.57
N ALA A 101 -11.74 -17.28 5.50
CA ALA A 101 -12.85 -16.35 5.38
C ALA A 101 -13.22 -16.04 3.92
N HIS A 102 -14.49 -15.71 3.73
CA HIS A 102 -15.00 -15.10 2.50
C HIS A 102 -16.03 -14.02 2.85
N PRO A 103 -15.81 -12.77 2.41
CA PRO A 103 -14.66 -12.30 1.63
C PRO A 103 -13.38 -12.22 2.47
N ARG A 104 -12.23 -12.46 1.82
CA ARG A 104 -10.92 -12.53 2.49
C ARG A 104 -10.49 -11.20 3.11
N TYR A 105 -10.76 -10.08 2.41
CA TYR A 105 -10.34 -8.76 2.85
C TYR A 105 -10.89 -8.35 4.22
N GLU A 106 -12.12 -8.78 4.58
CA GLU A 106 -12.71 -8.46 5.89
C GLU A 106 -11.88 -9.06 7.04
N MET A 107 -11.44 -10.29 6.88
CA MET A 107 -10.58 -10.95 7.86
C MET A 107 -9.20 -10.29 7.91
N ILE A 108 -8.62 -9.97 6.78
CA ILE A 108 -7.32 -9.27 6.69
C ILE A 108 -7.39 -7.95 7.46
N VAL A 109 -8.42 -7.12 7.20
CA VAL A 109 -8.62 -5.83 7.89
C VAL A 109 -8.82 -6.02 9.39
N LYS A 110 -9.63 -7.00 9.79
CA LYS A 110 -9.85 -7.32 11.21
C LYS A 110 -8.54 -7.69 11.91
N LEU A 111 -7.77 -8.62 11.34
CA LEU A 111 -6.49 -9.07 11.91
C LEU A 111 -5.47 -7.92 11.97
N ALA A 112 -5.44 -7.04 10.96
CA ALA A 112 -4.57 -5.87 10.95
C ALA A 112 -4.92 -4.88 12.06
N GLN A 113 -6.20 -4.65 12.32
CA GLN A 113 -6.67 -3.79 13.42
C GLN A 113 -6.40 -4.41 14.80
N GLU A 114 -6.65 -5.70 14.98
CA GLU A 114 -6.37 -6.43 16.22
C GLU A 114 -4.87 -6.45 16.54
N PHE A 115 -4.04 -6.65 15.54
CA PHE A 115 -2.58 -6.58 15.63
C PHE A 115 -2.09 -5.14 15.84
N LYS A 116 -2.93 -4.13 15.56
CA LYS A 116 -2.58 -2.70 15.54
C LYS A 116 -1.41 -2.44 14.60
N ALA A 117 -1.49 -2.97 13.39
CA ALA A 117 -0.45 -2.80 12.39
C ALA A 117 -0.21 -1.32 12.08
N ASP A 118 1.04 -0.91 11.98
CA ASP A 118 1.43 0.43 11.50
C ASP A 118 1.36 0.50 9.99
N VAL A 119 1.57 -0.66 9.31
CA VAL A 119 1.43 -0.82 7.87
C VAL A 119 0.96 -2.25 7.54
N LEU A 120 0.04 -2.34 6.57
CA LEU A 120 -0.37 -3.59 5.93
C LEU A 120 0.31 -3.67 4.56
N ILE A 121 0.99 -4.78 4.28
CA ILE A 121 1.70 -5.00 3.01
C ILE A 121 1.01 -6.13 2.26
N GLN A 122 0.71 -5.89 0.98
CA GLN A 122 0.15 -6.89 0.09
C GLN A 122 0.76 -6.78 -1.31
N HIS A 123 1.05 -7.93 -1.91
CA HIS A 123 1.49 -8.00 -3.29
C HIS A 123 0.34 -7.74 -4.27
N CYS A 124 0.58 -6.84 -5.23
CA CYS A 124 -0.30 -6.57 -6.36
C CYS A 124 0.20 -7.36 -7.56
N ARG A 125 -0.40 -8.51 -7.81
CA ARG A 125 -0.04 -9.34 -8.96
C ARG A 125 -0.46 -8.69 -10.27
N ALA A 126 0.49 -8.60 -11.20
CA ALA A 126 0.16 -8.31 -12.58
C ALA A 126 -0.51 -9.54 -13.22
N TYR A 127 -1.68 -9.38 -13.80
CA TYR A 127 -2.20 -10.41 -14.69
C TYR A 127 -1.35 -10.44 -15.96
N ALA A 128 -0.61 -11.53 -16.18
CA ALA A 128 0.39 -11.70 -17.25
C ALA A 128 -0.13 -11.51 -18.71
N LYS A 129 -1.41 -11.23 -18.90
CA LYS A 129 -2.05 -11.07 -20.23
C LYS A 129 -2.47 -9.65 -20.60
N LEU A 130 -2.32 -8.68 -19.69
CA LEU A 130 -2.72 -7.30 -19.93
C LEU A 130 -1.52 -6.40 -19.61
N GLU A 131 -1.25 -5.44 -20.48
CA GLU A 131 -0.16 -4.44 -20.32
C GLU A 131 -0.35 -3.53 -19.08
N HIS A 132 -1.45 -3.69 -18.35
CA HIS A 132 -1.83 -2.92 -17.17
C HIS A 132 -1.87 -3.81 -15.93
N HIS A 133 -1.33 -3.28 -14.82
CA HIS A 133 -1.37 -3.93 -13.51
C HIS A 133 -2.77 -3.80 -12.89
N HIS A 134 -3.71 -4.64 -13.31
CA HIS A 134 -5.03 -4.66 -12.69
C HIS A 134 -4.95 -5.26 -11.29
N LEU A 135 -5.39 -4.49 -10.29
CA LEU A 135 -5.56 -4.97 -8.93
C LEU A 135 -6.56 -6.12 -8.88
N THR A 136 -6.28 -7.13 -8.06
CA THR A 136 -7.27 -8.18 -7.76
C THR A 136 -8.47 -7.57 -7.04
N HIS A 137 -9.61 -8.29 -7.03
CA HIS A 137 -10.78 -7.87 -6.27
C HIS A 137 -10.45 -7.63 -4.78
N ASP A 138 -9.69 -8.53 -4.16
CA ASP A 138 -9.27 -8.39 -2.77
C ASP A 138 -8.40 -7.16 -2.53
N SER A 139 -7.48 -6.85 -3.45
CA SER A 139 -6.65 -5.63 -3.36
C SER A 139 -7.50 -4.37 -3.45
N TRP A 140 -8.49 -4.33 -4.36
CA TRP A 140 -9.44 -3.22 -4.45
C TRP A 140 -10.28 -3.05 -3.19
N GLU A 141 -10.74 -4.15 -2.62
CA GLU A 141 -11.51 -4.10 -1.36
C GLU A 141 -10.65 -3.64 -0.18
N LEU A 142 -9.35 -3.99 -0.14
CA LEU A 142 -8.42 -3.44 0.85
C LEU A 142 -8.19 -1.94 0.63
N VAL A 143 -7.97 -1.50 -0.62
CA VAL A 143 -7.87 -0.06 -0.93
C VAL A 143 -9.10 0.71 -0.45
N ARG A 144 -10.29 0.15 -0.60
CA ARG A 144 -11.55 0.78 -0.16
C ARG A 144 -11.75 0.75 1.34
N ASN A 145 -11.48 -0.38 1.99
CA ASN A 145 -11.97 -0.68 3.33
C ASN A 145 -10.89 -0.71 4.42
N CYS A 146 -9.60 -0.84 4.07
CA CYS A 146 -8.54 -0.85 5.08
C CYS A 146 -8.34 0.57 5.65
N PRO A 147 -8.50 0.79 6.96
CA PRO A 147 -8.31 2.10 7.58
C PRO A 147 -6.84 2.39 7.93
N LEU A 148 -5.96 1.40 7.77
CA LEU A 148 -4.54 1.49 8.08
C LEU A 148 -3.73 1.87 6.83
N PRO A 149 -2.50 2.39 6.98
CA PRO A 149 -1.57 2.51 5.87
C PRO A 149 -1.42 1.18 5.13
N LEU A 150 -1.64 1.21 3.81
CA LEU A 150 -1.63 0.02 2.95
C LEU A 150 -0.53 0.18 1.89
N LEU A 151 0.51 -0.66 1.97
CA LEU A 151 1.57 -0.73 0.98
C LEU A 151 1.26 -1.85 -0.01
N LEU A 152 0.91 -1.46 -1.22
CA LEU A 152 0.71 -2.35 -2.36
C LEU A 152 2.05 -2.51 -3.08
N VAL A 153 2.64 -3.70 -3.01
CA VAL A 153 3.95 -3.97 -3.61
C VAL A 153 3.82 -4.63 -4.98
N LYS A 154 4.73 -4.29 -5.89
CA LYS A 154 4.83 -4.83 -7.24
C LYS A 154 6.14 -5.63 -7.41
N ASP A 155 6.31 -6.27 -8.56
CA ASP A 155 7.38 -7.25 -8.83
C ASP A 155 8.79 -6.67 -8.99
N ARG A 156 9.02 -5.40 -8.62
CA ARG A 156 10.32 -4.73 -8.69
C ARG A 156 10.89 -4.52 -7.29
N ASP A 157 12.14 -4.91 -7.07
CA ASP A 157 12.86 -4.58 -5.85
C ASP A 157 13.16 -3.07 -5.78
N TRP A 158 13.25 -2.54 -4.56
CA TRP A 158 13.59 -1.14 -4.33
C TRP A 158 15.06 -0.88 -4.59
N ASN A 159 15.36 0.29 -5.12
CA ASN A 159 16.72 0.79 -5.25
C ASN A 159 17.40 1.00 -3.88
N ASP A 160 18.67 1.37 -3.91
CA ASP A 160 19.41 1.79 -2.75
C ASP A 160 20.26 3.02 -3.12
N PRO A 161 19.94 4.21 -2.59
CA PRO A 161 18.84 4.53 -1.65
C PRO A 161 17.44 4.43 -2.29
N VAL A 162 16.41 4.24 -1.44
CA VAL A 162 15.01 4.18 -1.89
C VAL A 162 14.49 5.59 -2.16
N ALA A 163 13.84 5.79 -3.30
CA ALA A 163 13.20 7.05 -3.66
C ALA A 163 11.68 6.97 -3.49
N LEU A 164 11.11 7.88 -2.69
CA LEU A 164 9.68 8.02 -2.50
C LEU A 164 9.16 9.27 -3.20
N LEU A 165 7.97 9.19 -3.79
CA LEU A 165 7.26 10.31 -4.40
C LEU A 165 5.89 10.48 -3.74
N ALA A 166 5.73 11.51 -2.91
CA ALA A 166 4.51 11.79 -2.17
C ALA A 166 3.62 12.80 -2.91
N ALA A 167 2.40 12.41 -3.24
CA ALA A 167 1.42 13.23 -3.94
C ALA A 167 0.55 14.02 -2.96
N VAL A 168 0.63 15.35 -3.01
CA VAL A 168 -0.15 16.27 -2.18
C VAL A 168 -1.09 17.15 -3.01
N ASP A 169 -2.18 17.63 -2.40
CA ASP A 169 -3.16 18.50 -3.05
C ASP A 169 -3.59 19.62 -2.09
N PRO A 170 -2.77 20.69 -1.94
CA PRO A 170 -2.95 21.72 -0.94
C PRO A 170 -4.19 22.60 -1.14
N LEU A 171 -4.77 22.63 -2.34
CA LEU A 171 -5.98 23.39 -2.62
C LEU A 171 -7.27 22.65 -2.26
N HIS A 172 -7.19 21.36 -1.99
CA HIS A 172 -8.33 20.53 -1.60
C HIS A 172 -9.51 20.58 -2.60
N ASP A 173 -9.23 20.73 -3.89
CA ASP A 173 -10.23 20.94 -4.95
C ASP A 173 -11.31 19.84 -5.06
N HIS A 174 -11.14 18.74 -4.33
CA HIS A 174 -12.00 17.56 -4.38
C HIS A 174 -12.65 17.18 -3.05
N ASN A 175 -12.94 18.14 -2.16
CA ASN A 175 -13.52 17.90 -0.81
C ASN A 175 -12.68 16.90 0.04
N LYS A 176 -11.39 16.96 -0.10
CA LYS A 176 -10.42 16.17 0.64
C LYS A 176 -10.30 16.71 2.08
N PRO A 177 -10.19 15.83 3.10
CA PRO A 177 -9.89 16.27 4.47
C PRO A 177 -8.57 17.04 4.52
N VAL A 178 -8.56 18.20 5.19
CA VAL A 178 -7.39 19.09 5.26
C VAL A 178 -6.17 18.40 5.86
N GLU A 179 -6.39 17.50 6.82
CA GLU A 179 -5.33 16.73 7.47
C GLU A 179 -4.67 15.66 6.59
N LEU A 180 -5.26 15.30 5.45
CA LEU A 180 -4.75 14.18 4.64
C LEU A 180 -3.37 14.47 4.05
N ASP A 181 -3.10 15.70 3.61
CA ASP A 181 -1.77 16.05 3.09
C ASP A 181 -0.69 15.97 4.15
N SER A 182 -0.99 16.43 5.37
CA SER A 182 -0.06 16.28 6.49
C SER A 182 0.21 14.80 6.82
N LEU A 183 -0.82 13.94 6.74
CA LEU A 183 -0.65 12.50 6.94
C LEU A 183 0.20 11.86 5.83
N ILE A 184 0.04 12.30 4.58
CA ILE A 184 0.86 11.85 3.44
C ILE A 184 2.31 12.26 3.63
N ILE A 185 2.57 13.52 3.99
CA ILE A 185 3.91 14.04 4.25
C ILE A 185 4.57 13.27 5.40
N ASP A 186 3.87 13.14 6.51
CA ASP A 186 4.36 12.36 7.67
C ASP A 186 4.68 10.91 7.31
N ALA A 187 3.84 10.28 6.48
CA ALA A 187 4.05 8.90 6.06
C ALA A 187 5.26 8.78 5.13
N GLY A 188 5.39 9.68 4.15
CA GLY A 188 6.53 9.69 3.22
C GLY A 188 7.85 9.93 3.93
N VAL A 189 7.95 11.00 4.73
CA VAL A 189 9.15 11.32 5.51
C VAL A 189 9.49 10.19 6.50
N GLY A 190 8.48 9.68 7.22
CA GLY A 190 8.68 8.62 8.20
C GLY A 190 9.17 7.33 7.58
N MET A 191 8.60 6.90 6.46
CA MET A 191 9.03 5.72 5.74
C MET A 191 10.44 5.90 5.14
N ALA A 192 10.70 7.02 4.47
CA ALA A 192 12.04 7.33 3.93
C ALA A 192 13.11 7.28 5.03
N SER A 193 12.87 7.95 6.16
CA SER A 193 13.79 7.90 7.32
C SER A 193 13.99 6.48 7.88
N GLN A 194 12.98 5.62 7.79
CA GLN A 194 13.08 4.25 8.30
C GLN A 194 13.94 3.36 7.41
N ILE A 195 13.82 3.51 6.09
CA ILE A 195 14.52 2.66 5.10
C ILE A 195 15.81 3.28 4.55
N GLY A 196 16.20 4.47 5.03
CA GLY A 196 17.41 5.15 4.55
C GLY A 196 17.25 5.70 3.13
N GLY A 197 16.08 6.22 2.80
CA GLY A 197 15.74 6.76 1.49
C GLY A 197 15.40 8.26 1.53
N ASP A 198 15.07 8.80 0.36
CA ASP A 198 14.65 10.19 0.16
C ASP A 198 13.17 10.30 -0.22
N CYS A 199 12.49 11.36 0.24
CA CYS A 199 11.10 11.61 -0.09
C CYS A 199 10.93 12.93 -0.83
N HIS A 200 10.48 12.84 -2.08
CA HIS A 200 10.11 13.97 -2.92
C HIS A 200 8.60 14.20 -2.83
N PHE A 201 8.18 15.47 -2.94
CA PHE A 201 6.77 15.86 -2.86
C PHE A 201 6.35 16.49 -4.18
N VAL A 202 5.26 15.99 -4.75
CA VAL A 202 4.73 16.48 -6.01
C VAL A 202 3.31 17.02 -5.81
N HIS A 203 3.09 18.20 -6.38
CA HIS A 203 1.77 18.75 -6.60
C HIS A 203 1.56 18.98 -8.09
N ALA A 204 0.51 18.40 -8.63
CA ALA A 204 0.14 18.54 -10.03
C ALA A 204 -0.98 19.57 -10.18
N TYR A 205 -0.88 20.42 -11.19
CA TYR A 205 -1.93 21.36 -11.59
C TYR A 205 -2.06 21.37 -13.11
N ALA A 206 -3.16 21.88 -13.63
CA ALA A 206 -3.32 22.06 -15.06
C ALA A 206 -3.82 23.48 -15.37
N GLU A 207 -3.00 24.30 -16.02
CA GLU A 207 -3.43 25.65 -16.49
C GLU A 207 -4.72 25.58 -17.31
N SER A 208 -4.87 24.55 -18.11
CA SER A 208 -6.08 24.29 -18.91
C SER A 208 -7.34 23.99 -18.12
N SER A 209 -7.24 23.68 -16.82
CA SER A 209 -8.41 23.38 -15.97
C SER A 209 -9.37 24.57 -15.81
N ARG A 210 -8.84 25.79 -15.93
CA ARG A 210 -9.62 27.04 -15.87
C ARG A 210 -9.36 27.94 -17.10
N PRO A 211 -9.94 27.59 -18.27
CA PRO A 211 -9.61 28.23 -19.54
C PRO A 211 -9.98 29.72 -19.64
N PHE A 212 -10.80 30.23 -18.71
CA PHE A 212 -11.18 31.64 -18.64
C PHE A 212 -10.41 32.41 -17.53
N ALA A 213 -9.51 31.78 -16.81
CA ALA A 213 -8.64 32.48 -15.87
C ALA A 213 -7.58 33.30 -16.62
N PRO A 214 -7.11 34.44 -16.07
CA PRO A 214 -5.93 35.10 -16.60
C PRO A 214 -4.73 34.14 -16.67
N ALA A 215 -3.91 34.29 -17.73
CA ALA A 215 -2.72 33.48 -17.90
C ALA A 215 -1.80 33.53 -16.65
N GLY A 216 -1.31 32.39 -16.21
CA GLY A 216 -0.47 32.27 -15.03
C GLY A 216 -1.21 32.32 -13.68
N LYS A 217 -2.49 32.67 -13.67
CA LYS A 217 -3.25 32.79 -12.41
C LYS A 217 -3.43 31.45 -11.69
N VAL A 218 -3.69 30.40 -12.46
CA VAL A 218 -3.81 29.03 -11.91
C VAL A 218 -2.50 28.60 -11.29
N LYS A 219 -1.38 28.79 -12.01
CA LYS A 219 -0.04 28.49 -11.51
C LYS A 219 0.28 29.21 -10.20
N GLU A 220 0.05 30.54 -10.16
CA GLU A 220 0.31 31.35 -8.96
C GLU A 220 -0.44 30.82 -7.72
N GLU A 221 -1.71 30.46 -7.86
CA GLU A 221 -2.53 29.94 -6.77
C GLU A 221 -2.01 28.57 -6.28
N HIS A 222 -1.70 27.65 -7.19
CA HIS A 222 -1.17 26.34 -6.87
C HIS A 222 0.24 26.43 -6.25
N GLU A 223 1.11 27.28 -6.80
CA GLU A 223 2.45 27.52 -6.28
C GLU A 223 2.42 28.09 -4.85
N ALA A 224 1.58 29.08 -4.59
CA ALA A 224 1.45 29.67 -3.26
C ALA A 224 0.93 28.67 -2.23
N ALA A 225 -0.08 27.87 -2.58
CA ALA A 225 -0.64 26.86 -1.70
C ALA A 225 0.37 25.73 -1.43
N PHE A 226 1.04 25.24 -2.47
CA PHE A 226 2.07 24.21 -2.35
C PHE A 226 3.25 24.66 -1.51
N LYS A 227 3.77 25.86 -1.80
CA LYS A 227 4.84 26.46 -0.99
C LYS A 227 4.46 26.57 0.48
N SER A 228 3.26 27.07 0.78
CA SER A 228 2.76 27.20 2.15
C SER A 228 2.70 25.84 2.88
N LEU A 229 2.21 24.80 2.20
CA LEU A 229 2.16 23.44 2.75
C LEU A 229 3.56 22.89 3.03
N MET A 230 4.49 23.04 2.08
CA MET A 230 5.86 22.53 2.21
C MET A 230 6.65 23.27 3.31
N ASP A 231 6.50 24.59 3.39
CA ASP A 231 7.15 25.41 4.43
C ASP A 231 6.64 25.05 5.83
N ALA A 232 5.32 24.83 5.97
CA ALA A 232 4.71 24.41 7.24
C ALA A 232 5.22 23.04 7.72
N ASN A 233 5.66 22.18 6.82
CA ASN A 233 6.19 20.86 7.12
C ASN A 233 7.74 20.78 7.04
N SER A 234 8.43 21.91 6.89
CA SER A 234 9.89 22.01 6.83
C SER A 234 10.53 21.10 5.76
N VAL A 235 9.86 20.95 4.62
CA VAL A 235 10.38 20.18 3.48
C VAL A 235 11.41 21.04 2.73
N ASP A 236 12.57 20.48 2.41
CA ASP A 236 13.61 21.18 1.65
C ASP A 236 13.15 21.49 0.21
N GLU A 237 13.62 22.62 -0.33
CA GLU A 237 13.21 23.11 -1.65
C GLU A 237 13.59 22.13 -2.78
N ALA A 238 14.70 21.43 -2.64
CA ALA A 238 15.17 20.41 -3.58
C ALA A 238 14.23 19.20 -3.71
N HIS A 239 13.35 18.98 -2.73
CA HIS A 239 12.39 17.88 -2.72
C HIS A 239 10.97 18.29 -3.13
N ARG A 240 10.78 19.56 -3.59
CA ARG A 240 9.47 20.13 -3.94
C ARG A 240 9.29 20.20 -5.45
N HIS A 241 8.23 19.63 -5.97
CA HIS A 241 7.99 19.58 -7.42
C HIS A 241 6.56 19.99 -7.74
N LEU A 242 6.45 21.11 -8.45
CA LEU A 242 5.18 21.65 -8.97
C LEU A 242 5.13 21.37 -10.49
N ILE A 243 4.17 20.59 -10.94
CA ILE A 243 4.14 20.06 -12.31
C ILE A 243 2.84 20.48 -13.01
N ASP A 244 2.96 21.12 -14.18
CA ASP A 244 1.82 21.50 -15.02
C ASP A 244 1.39 20.34 -15.88
N GLU A 245 0.72 19.38 -15.25
CA GLU A 245 0.18 18.16 -15.88
C GLU A 245 -0.96 17.58 -15.03
N SER A 246 -1.68 16.61 -15.60
CA SER A 246 -2.64 15.86 -14.81
C SER A 246 -1.94 15.04 -13.70
N PRO A 247 -2.57 14.81 -12.55
CA PRO A 247 -1.94 14.08 -11.44
C PRO A 247 -1.41 12.68 -11.82
N VAL A 248 -2.09 11.99 -12.72
CA VAL A 248 -1.67 10.65 -13.16
C VAL A 248 -0.39 10.71 -13.98
N TYR A 249 -0.31 11.68 -14.90
CA TYR A 249 0.89 11.89 -15.72
C TYR A 249 2.06 12.37 -14.87
N ALA A 250 1.81 13.34 -13.99
CA ALA A 250 2.84 13.84 -13.07
C ALA A 250 3.46 12.72 -12.23
N LEU A 251 2.64 11.84 -11.65
CA LEU A 251 3.13 10.71 -10.86
C LEU A 251 3.86 9.66 -11.69
N LYS A 252 3.39 9.40 -12.91
CA LYS A 252 4.01 8.43 -13.79
C LYS A 252 5.35 8.94 -14.33
N GLU A 253 5.33 10.07 -15.03
CA GLU A 253 6.51 10.58 -15.75
C GLU A 253 7.58 11.09 -14.80
N TYR A 254 7.20 11.90 -13.81
CA TYR A 254 8.16 12.37 -12.83
C TYR A 254 8.65 11.24 -11.91
N GLY A 255 7.78 10.30 -11.57
CA GLY A 255 8.17 9.09 -10.85
C GLY A 255 9.20 8.25 -11.60
N GLU A 256 9.08 8.14 -12.93
CA GLU A 256 10.09 7.49 -13.80
C GLU A 256 11.38 8.33 -13.87
N GLU A 257 11.29 9.67 -13.95
CA GLU A 257 12.45 10.57 -14.00
C GLU A 257 13.33 10.45 -12.76
N ILE A 258 12.75 10.49 -11.56
CA ILE A 258 13.50 10.32 -10.30
C ILE A 258 13.72 8.86 -9.94
N ASN A 259 13.32 7.92 -10.81
CA ASN A 259 13.37 6.49 -10.56
C ASN A 259 12.74 6.08 -9.20
N SER A 260 11.56 6.63 -8.90
CA SER A 260 10.87 6.37 -7.64
C SER A 260 10.56 4.89 -7.44
N ASP A 261 10.68 4.44 -6.20
CA ASP A 261 10.34 3.08 -5.78
C ASP A 261 8.93 2.99 -5.21
N ILE A 262 8.51 4.05 -4.52
CA ILE A 262 7.23 4.09 -3.81
C ILE A 262 6.52 5.42 -4.09
N VAL A 263 5.29 5.35 -4.59
CA VAL A 263 4.37 6.50 -4.62
C VAL A 263 3.56 6.51 -3.32
N VAL A 264 3.58 7.64 -2.61
CA VAL A 264 2.77 7.85 -1.40
C VAL A 264 1.59 8.73 -1.74
N MET A 265 0.37 8.26 -1.51
CA MET A 265 -0.82 9.01 -1.89
C MET A 265 -2.00 8.78 -0.94
N GLY A 266 -2.93 9.72 -0.95
CA GLY A 266 -4.20 9.58 -0.24
C GLY A 266 -5.25 8.82 -1.07
N ALA A 267 -6.00 7.94 -0.43
CA ALA A 267 -7.23 7.41 -1.00
C ALA A 267 -8.42 7.76 -0.10
N ILE A 268 -9.39 8.48 -0.66
CA ILE A 268 -10.60 8.90 0.05
C ILE A 268 -11.76 8.06 -0.46
N SER A 269 -12.47 7.41 0.46
CA SER A 269 -13.78 6.84 0.15
C SER A 269 -14.83 7.96 0.13
N ARG A 270 -15.43 8.23 -1.04
CA ARG A 270 -16.39 9.34 -1.25
C ARG A 270 -17.81 9.07 -0.78
N SER A 271 -18.13 7.91 -0.24
CA SER A 271 -19.49 7.64 0.20
C SER A 271 -19.59 7.07 1.62
N ARG A 272 -20.53 7.64 2.40
CA ARG A 272 -21.05 7.02 3.64
C ARG A 272 -21.97 5.83 3.35
N ILE A 273 -22.20 5.50 2.09
CA ILE A 273 -23.02 4.38 1.61
C ILE A 273 -22.09 3.20 1.32
N ARG A 274 -22.54 1.98 1.54
CA ARG A 274 -21.82 0.70 1.52
C ARG A 274 -20.89 0.40 0.31
N GLU A 275 -20.84 1.26 -0.70
CA GLU A 275 -19.91 1.18 -1.83
C GLU A 275 -18.94 2.36 -1.74
N ALA A 276 -17.83 2.15 -1.02
CA ALA A 276 -16.76 3.13 -0.94
C ALA A 276 -16.09 3.28 -2.32
N LEU A 277 -16.39 4.40 -3.00
CA LEU A 277 -15.74 4.74 -4.28
C LEU A 277 -14.36 5.32 -3.99
N VAL A 278 -13.32 4.70 -4.54
CA VAL A 278 -11.98 5.27 -4.63
C VAL A 278 -12.04 6.44 -5.63
N GLY A 279 -11.31 7.52 -5.42
CA GLY A 279 -11.30 8.65 -6.36
C GLY A 279 -10.73 8.23 -7.73
N SER A 280 -11.25 8.80 -8.82
CA SER A 280 -10.83 8.47 -10.18
C SER A 280 -9.32 8.60 -10.42
N THR A 281 -8.68 9.59 -9.82
CA THR A 281 -7.22 9.75 -9.88
C THR A 281 -6.51 8.58 -9.21
N ALA A 282 -6.98 8.17 -8.02
CA ALA A 282 -6.38 7.05 -7.30
C ALA A 282 -6.56 5.73 -8.07
N GLU A 283 -7.72 5.50 -8.69
CA GLU A 283 -7.96 4.32 -9.53
C GLU A 283 -6.97 4.28 -10.71
N MET A 284 -6.81 5.41 -11.43
CA MET A 284 -5.87 5.48 -12.55
C MET A 284 -4.41 5.29 -12.09
N VAL A 285 -3.99 5.91 -10.98
CA VAL A 285 -2.63 5.73 -10.45
C VAL A 285 -2.35 4.28 -10.10
N LEU A 286 -3.29 3.60 -9.45
CA LEU A 286 -3.17 2.20 -9.08
C LEU A 286 -3.00 1.27 -10.30
N ASP A 287 -3.63 1.61 -11.42
CA ASP A 287 -3.56 0.81 -12.66
C ASP A 287 -2.32 1.12 -13.51
N TYR A 288 -1.86 2.39 -13.55
CA TYR A 288 -0.83 2.83 -14.50
C TYR A 288 0.58 2.96 -13.91
N VAL A 289 0.71 3.19 -12.60
CA VAL A 289 2.01 3.36 -11.97
C VAL A 289 2.66 2.00 -11.71
N LYS A 290 3.92 1.84 -12.15
CA LYS A 290 4.66 0.56 -12.04
C LYS A 290 5.39 0.38 -10.71
N THR A 291 5.50 1.44 -9.92
CA THR A 291 6.14 1.44 -8.61
C THR A 291 5.17 0.96 -7.53
N ASP A 292 5.69 0.66 -6.36
CA ASP A 292 4.86 0.38 -5.19
C ASP A 292 4.02 1.59 -4.81
N ILE A 293 2.89 1.36 -4.14
CA ILE A 293 1.99 2.45 -3.75
C ILE A 293 1.66 2.32 -2.27
N LEU A 294 2.03 3.35 -1.50
CA LEU A 294 1.62 3.50 -0.11
C LEU A 294 0.37 4.37 -0.03
N ILE A 295 -0.73 3.76 0.35
CA ILE A 295 -2.03 4.41 0.48
C ILE A 295 -2.23 4.87 1.91
N ILE A 296 -2.51 6.16 2.07
CA ILE A 296 -2.81 6.80 3.34
C ILE A 296 -4.29 7.19 3.38
N LYS A 297 -4.94 6.93 4.51
CA LYS A 297 -6.33 7.33 4.74
C LYS A 297 -6.43 8.29 5.92
N PRO A 298 -7.37 9.25 5.87
CA PRO A 298 -7.69 10.05 7.03
C PRO A 298 -8.23 9.15 8.15
N LYS A 299 -7.94 9.49 9.39
CA LYS A 299 -8.54 8.79 10.54
C LYS A 299 -10.06 8.95 10.47
N VAL A 300 -10.78 7.85 10.48
CA VAL A 300 -12.24 7.89 10.61
C VAL A 300 -12.53 8.44 12.01
N ALA A 301 -13.16 9.60 12.09
CA ALA A 301 -13.69 10.09 13.35
C ALA A 301 -14.74 9.06 13.82
N GLY A 302 -14.44 8.38 14.95
CA GLY A 302 -15.31 7.39 15.58
C GLY A 302 -16.61 8.00 16.11
#